data_f0bcba26c9a6ef938cc7d53f2cc989d3
#
_entry.id   f0bcba26c9a6ef938cc7d53f2cc989d3
#
_cell.length_a   1.000
_cell.length_b   1.000
_cell.length_c   1.000
_cell.angle_alpha   90.00
_cell.angle_beta   90.00
_cell.angle_gamma   90.00
#
_symmetry.space_group_name_H-M   'P 1'
#
loop_
_entity.id
_entity.type
_entity.pdbx_description
1 polymer ?
#
loop_
_entity_poly.entity_id
_entity_poly.type
_entity_poly.pdbx_seq_one_letter_code
_entity_poly.pdbx_strand_id
1 'polypeptide(L)'
;MEPLHADAVLAFRARHTATGLFEATLIPGIEAVLDGLAADGVTVGLATAKPTEQARTTLDHFGLADRFAVVAGGVADGLPRSKAMIVGDALAQLAEVGLRDPSRMAMVGDRRHDVEGGRAHGVTTVAVGWGYAQPDEWADIEPHHQATDPVELLALLRSLP
;
A
#
# COMPACT_ATOMS: atom_id res chain seq x y z
N MET A 1 -24.77 12.28 -15.41
CA MET A 1 -23.98 12.90 -14.30
C MET A 1 -24.10 14.40 -14.47
N GLU A 2 -24.61 15.11 -13.48
CA GLU A 2 -24.83 16.56 -13.61
C GLU A 2 -23.52 17.32 -13.79
N PRO A 3 -23.51 18.43 -14.57
CA PRO A 3 -22.28 19.20 -14.86
C PRO A 3 -21.50 19.64 -13.61
N LEU A 4 -22.20 20.00 -12.54
CA LEU A 4 -21.62 20.40 -11.23
C LEU A 4 -20.74 19.33 -10.58
N HIS A 5 -21.05 18.03 -10.77
CA HIS A 5 -20.24 16.94 -10.24
C HIS A 5 -18.92 16.76 -11.02
N ALA A 6 -18.96 16.96 -12.35
CA ALA A 6 -17.77 16.84 -13.18
C ALA A 6 -16.77 17.97 -12.86
N ASP A 7 -17.23 19.21 -12.75
CA ASP A 7 -16.38 20.36 -12.41
C ASP A 7 -15.79 20.25 -11.01
N ALA A 8 -16.58 19.79 -10.02
CA ALA A 8 -16.09 19.56 -8.67
C ALA A 8 -15.00 18.47 -8.60
N VAL A 9 -15.18 17.38 -9.36
CA VAL A 9 -14.16 16.32 -9.47
C VAL A 9 -12.88 16.81 -10.14
N LEU A 10 -13.00 17.63 -11.20
CA LEU A 10 -11.85 18.22 -11.88
C LEU A 10 -11.10 19.18 -10.95
N ALA A 11 -11.81 20.08 -10.24
CA ALA A 11 -11.22 21.00 -9.28
C ALA A 11 -10.54 20.26 -8.13
N PHE A 12 -11.18 19.21 -7.58
CA PHE A 12 -10.58 18.36 -6.56
C PHE A 12 -9.30 17.71 -7.07
N ARG A 13 -9.33 17.08 -8.26
CA ARG A 13 -8.15 16.42 -8.85
C ARG A 13 -7.01 17.40 -9.07
N ALA A 14 -7.31 18.60 -9.61
CA ALA A 14 -6.30 19.63 -9.85
C ALA A 14 -5.62 20.06 -8.54
N ARG A 15 -6.41 20.37 -7.48
CA ARG A 15 -5.88 20.72 -6.16
C ARG A 15 -5.11 19.56 -5.53
N HIS A 16 -5.68 18.34 -5.60
CA HIS A 16 -5.04 17.16 -5.02
C HIS A 16 -3.67 16.90 -5.68
N THR A 17 -3.58 16.99 -6.99
CA THR A 17 -2.31 16.77 -7.72
C THR A 17 -1.31 17.88 -7.43
N ALA A 18 -1.75 19.15 -7.34
CA ALA A 18 -0.86 20.29 -7.14
C ALA A 18 -0.36 20.42 -5.69
N THR A 19 -1.18 20.07 -4.71
CA THR A 19 -0.91 20.34 -3.28
C THR A 19 -1.22 19.14 -2.38
N GLY A 20 -2.38 18.50 -2.58
CA GLY A 20 -2.87 17.47 -1.67
C GLY A 20 -1.98 16.23 -1.55
N LEU A 21 -1.18 15.92 -2.57
CA LEU A 21 -0.19 14.82 -2.50
C LEU A 21 0.89 15.07 -1.44
N PHE A 22 1.14 16.33 -1.12
CA PHE A 22 2.23 16.78 -0.25
C PHE A 22 1.74 17.21 1.15
N GLU A 23 0.43 17.24 1.37
CA GLU A 23 -0.19 17.61 2.66
C GLU A 23 -0.25 16.43 3.66
N ALA A 24 0.30 15.28 3.30
CA ALA A 24 0.40 14.12 4.19
C ALA A 24 1.58 14.24 5.15
N THR A 25 1.53 13.48 6.23
CA THR A 25 2.68 13.29 7.15
C THR A 25 2.99 11.80 7.25
N LEU A 26 4.27 11.48 7.39
CA LEU A 26 4.67 10.09 7.63
C LEU A 26 4.17 9.62 8.98
N ILE A 27 3.74 8.38 9.04
CA ILE A 27 3.42 7.72 10.31
C ILE A 27 4.71 7.63 11.14
N PRO A 28 4.72 8.14 12.39
CA PRO A 28 5.90 8.08 13.24
C PRO A 28 6.41 6.64 13.40
N GLY A 29 7.69 6.43 13.13
CA GLY A 29 8.34 5.11 13.21
C GLY A 29 8.32 4.29 11.93
N ILE A 30 7.59 4.69 10.87
CA ILE A 30 7.53 3.90 9.63
C ILE A 30 8.88 3.85 8.89
N GLU A 31 9.66 4.92 8.98
CA GLU A 31 11.01 4.95 8.39
C GLU A 31 11.91 3.91 9.06
N ALA A 32 11.82 3.77 10.39
CA ALA A 32 12.57 2.74 11.13
C ALA A 32 12.15 1.32 10.72
N VAL A 33 10.88 1.10 10.39
CA VAL A 33 10.42 -0.18 9.84
C VAL A 33 11.08 -0.45 8.49
N LEU A 34 11.05 0.52 7.57
CA LEU A 34 11.67 0.39 6.24
C LEU A 34 13.18 0.18 6.34
N ASP A 35 13.87 0.90 7.24
CA ASP A 35 15.30 0.73 7.50
C ASP A 35 15.62 -0.65 8.07
N GLY A 36 14.79 -1.13 9.01
CA GLY A 36 14.93 -2.46 9.59
C GLY A 36 14.77 -3.56 8.55
N LEU A 37 13.76 -3.48 7.69
CA LEU A 37 13.52 -4.42 6.60
C LEU A 37 14.66 -4.41 5.57
N ALA A 38 15.17 -3.24 5.22
CA ALA A 38 16.32 -3.10 4.32
C ALA A 38 17.58 -3.73 4.92
N ALA A 39 17.85 -3.52 6.21
CA ALA A 39 18.98 -4.15 6.92
C ALA A 39 18.88 -5.68 6.97
N ASP A 40 17.66 -6.21 7.01
CA ASP A 40 17.38 -7.65 6.98
C ASP A 40 17.37 -8.23 5.54
N GLY A 41 17.61 -7.39 4.51
CA GLY A 41 17.60 -7.80 3.10
C GLY A 41 16.19 -8.07 2.54
N VAL A 42 15.16 -7.56 3.20
CA VAL A 42 13.76 -7.73 2.75
C VAL A 42 13.44 -6.70 1.68
N THR A 43 12.96 -7.17 0.54
CA THR A 43 12.51 -6.30 -0.55
C THR A 43 11.10 -5.79 -0.29
N VAL A 44 10.90 -4.49 -0.41
CA VAL A 44 9.60 -3.84 -0.19
C VAL A 44 9.01 -3.38 -1.53
N GLY A 45 7.71 -3.62 -1.73
CA GLY A 45 6.92 -3.13 -2.85
C GLY A 45 5.73 -2.31 -2.38
N LEU A 46 5.28 -1.35 -3.18
CA LEU A 46 4.06 -0.58 -2.93
C LEU A 46 2.94 -1.06 -3.84
N ALA A 47 1.77 -1.40 -3.23
CA ALA A 47 0.51 -1.68 -3.92
C ALA A 47 -0.57 -0.70 -3.42
N THR A 48 -0.93 0.31 -4.21
CA THR A 48 -1.80 1.41 -3.79
C THR A 48 -2.93 1.69 -4.78
N ALA A 49 -4.11 2.10 -4.27
CA ALA A 49 -5.20 2.60 -5.12
C ALA A 49 -4.87 3.95 -5.78
N LYS A 50 -3.91 4.70 -5.25
CA LYS A 50 -3.41 5.94 -5.85
C LYS A 50 -2.84 5.65 -7.27
N PRO A 51 -3.06 6.50 -8.27
CA PRO A 51 -2.39 6.36 -9.57
C PRO A 51 -0.87 6.22 -9.42
N THR A 52 -0.26 5.32 -10.19
CA THR A 52 1.18 4.98 -10.06
C THR A 52 2.09 6.22 -10.09
N GLU A 53 1.86 7.15 -11.02
CA GLU A 53 2.65 8.39 -11.12
C GLU A 53 2.52 9.26 -9.86
N GLN A 54 1.31 9.40 -9.32
CA GLN A 54 1.09 10.15 -8.09
C GLN A 54 1.73 9.45 -6.88
N ALA A 55 1.70 8.11 -6.85
CA ALA A 55 2.37 7.34 -5.81
C ALA A 55 3.88 7.58 -5.83
N ARG A 56 4.50 7.53 -7.03
CA ARG A 56 5.94 7.84 -7.21
C ARG A 56 6.26 9.27 -6.77
N THR A 57 5.51 10.27 -7.24
CA THR A 57 5.67 11.67 -6.83
C THR A 57 5.58 11.84 -5.31
N THR A 58 4.66 11.12 -4.65
CA THR A 58 4.54 11.16 -3.18
C THR A 58 5.76 10.53 -2.51
N LEU A 59 6.23 9.37 -2.99
CA LEU A 59 7.43 8.72 -2.46
C LEU A 59 8.67 9.60 -2.61
N ASP A 60 8.85 10.24 -3.78
CA ASP A 60 9.95 11.17 -4.04
C ASP A 60 9.93 12.36 -3.08
N HIS A 61 8.74 12.95 -2.86
CA HIS A 61 8.56 14.08 -1.95
C HIS A 61 9.01 13.75 -0.51
N PHE A 62 8.72 12.54 -0.04
CA PHE A 62 9.11 12.08 1.29
C PHE A 62 10.48 11.41 1.36
N GLY A 63 11.22 11.35 0.25
CA GLY A 63 12.54 10.72 0.20
C GLY A 63 12.50 9.20 0.40
N LEU A 64 11.37 8.56 0.05
CA LEU A 64 11.15 7.14 0.25
C LEU A 64 11.22 6.30 -1.03
N ALA A 65 11.44 6.92 -2.19
CA ALA A 65 11.38 6.23 -3.49
C ALA A 65 12.34 5.02 -3.56
N ASP A 66 13.56 5.18 -3.08
CA ASP A 66 14.59 4.15 -3.10
C ASP A 66 14.34 2.97 -2.14
N ARG A 67 13.33 3.10 -1.26
CA ARG A 67 12.92 2.05 -0.31
C ARG A 67 12.02 1.00 -0.97
N PHE A 68 11.45 1.30 -2.15
CA PHE A 68 10.48 0.44 -2.83
C PHE A 68 11.04 -0.06 -4.16
N ALA A 69 11.28 -1.35 -4.25
CA ALA A 69 11.76 -1.98 -5.49
C ALA A 69 10.72 -1.93 -6.61
N VAL A 70 9.43 -1.96 -6.25
CA VAL A 70 8.31 -1.90 -7.19
C VAL A 70 7.21 -0.96 -6.69
N VAL A 71 6.52 -0.30 -7.61
CA VAL A 71 5.38 0.57 -7.31
C VAL A 71 4.25 0.23 -8.28
N ALA A 72 3.22 -0.42 -7.75
CA ALA A 72 1.98 -0.73 -8.47
C ALA A 72 0.83 0.13 -7.94
N GLY A 73 0.13 0.79 -8.86
CA GLY A 73 -0.95 1.71 -8.52
C GLY A 73 -2.16 1.60 -9.42
N GLY A 74 -3.15 2.42 -9.13
CA GLY A 74 -4.30 2.65 -10.01
C GLY A 74 -3.92 3.38 -11.29
N VAL A 75 -4.92 3.66 -12.12
CA VAL A 75 -4.82 4.44 -13.35
C VAL A 75 -5.53 5.77 -13.17
N ALA A 76 -4.90 6.87 -13.58
CA ALA A 76 -5.40 8.23 -13.32
C ALA A 76 -6.79 8.48 -13.93
N ASP A 77 -7.00 8.08 -15.19
CA ASP A 77 -8.22 8.31 -15.97
C ASP A 77 -8.90 6.99 -16.39
N GLY A 78 -8.57 5.89 -15.70
CA GLY A 78 -9.10 4.57 -15.97
C GLY A 78 -10.29 4.18 -15.07
N LEU A 79 -10.84 3.00 -15.35
CA LEU A 79 -11.80 2.39 -14.44
C LEU A 79 -11.13 2.06 -13.09
N PRO A 80 -11.88 2.16 -11.98
CA PRO A 80 -11.37 1.74 -10.68
C PRO A 80 -10.85 0.31 -10.74
N ARG A 81 -9.64 0.10 -10.25
CA ARG A 81 -9.01 -1.23 -10.15
C ARG A 81 -9.20 -1.78 -8.75
N SER A 82 -9.53 -3.06 -8.64
CA SER A 82 -9.57 -3.72 -7.33
C SER A 82 -8.17 -3.82 -6.71
N LYS A 83 -8.09 -3.89 -5.39
CA LYS A 83 -6.80 -4.10 -4.72
C LYS A 83 -6.15 -5.41 -5.17
N ALA A 84 -6.92 -6.47 -5.42
CA ALA A 84 -6.42 -7.74 -5.94
C ALA A 84 -5.69 -7.58 -7.29
N MET A 85 -6.24 -6.78 -8.21
CA MET A 85 -5.56 -6.49 -9.49
C MET A 85 -4.23 -5.75 -9.27
N ILE A 86 -4.21 -4.77 -8.36
CA ILE A 86 -3.01 -3.97 -8.07
C ILE A 86 -1.95 -4.83 -7.37
N VAL A 87 -2.34 -5.68 -6.44
CA VAL A 87 -1.43 -6.65 -5.79
C VAL A 87 -0.88 -7.63 -6.82
N GLY A 88 -1.70 -8.13 -7.74
CA GLY A 88 -1.23 -8.98 -8.85
C GLY A 88 -0.16 -8.30 -9.71
N ASP A 89 -0.33 -7.02 -10.03
CA ASP A 89 0.69 -6.25 -10.77
C ASP A 89 1.99 -6.07 -9.95
N ALA A 90 1.87 -5.82 -8.64
CA ALA A 90 3.03 -5.71 -7.76
C ALA A 90 3.80 -7.04 -7.71
N LEU A 91 3.09 -8.16 -7.58
CA LEU A 91 3.69 -9.49 -7.57
C LEU A 91 4.35 -9.83 -8.92
N ALA A 92 3.74 -9.44 -10.03
CA ALA A 92 4.33 -9.61 -11.35
C ALA A 92 5.66 -8.85 -11.48
N GLN A 93 5.71 -7.59 -11.03
CA GLN A 93 6.93 -6.79 -11.02
C GLN A 93 7.99 -7.38 -10.07
N LEU A 94 7.60 -7.88 -8.88
CA LEU A 94 8.51 -8.55 -7.97
C LEU A 94 9.09 -9.85 -8.57
N ALA A 95 8.30 -10.58 -9.36
CA ALA A 95 8.76 -11.77 -10.06
C ALA A 95 9.83 -11.47 -11.12
N GLU A 96 9.81 -10.29 -11.75
CA GLU A 96 10.83 -9.82 -12.70
C GLU A 96 12.19 -9.64 -12.01
N VAL A 97 12.20 -9.26 -10.73
CA VAL A 97 13.42 -9.14 -9.90
C VAL A 97 13.76 -10.41 -9.11
N GLY A 98 13.12 -11.54 -9.42
CA GLY A 98 13.45 -12.85 -8.87
C GLY A 98 12.61 -13.30 -7.67
N LEU A 99 11.69 -12.48 -7.18
CA LEU A 99 10.83 -12.77 -6.04
C LEU A 99 9.50 -13.36 -6.54
N ARG A 100 9.36 -14.69 -6.52
CA ARG A 100 8.27 -15.41 -7.20
C ARG A 100 7.36 -16.22 -6.28
N ASP A 101 7.68 -16.33 -5.01
CA ASP A 101 6.93 -17.16 -4.07
C ASP A 101 6.03 -16.29 -3.18
N PRO A 102 4.71 -16.21 -3.45
CA PRO A 102 3.78 -15.41 -2.64
C PRO A 102 3.69 -15.89 -1.18
N SER A 103 3.98 -17.17 -0.90
CA SER A 103 3.92 -17.71 0.47
C SER A 103 5.00 -17.11 1.38
N ARG A 104 6.03 -16.50 0.80
CA ARG A 104 7.10 -15.76 1.50
C ARG A 104 6.92 -14.25 1.47
N MET A 105 5.74 -13.77 1.14
CA MET A 105 5.42 -12.35 1.04
C MET A 105 4.32 -11.99 2.02
N ALA A 106 4.32 -10.74 2.47
CA ALA A 106 3.28 -10.19 3.32
C ALA A 106 2.70 -8.92 2.70
N MET A 107 1.37 -8.84 2.66
CA MET A 107 0.62 -7.62 2.35
C MET A 107 0.28 -6.91 3.64
N VAL A 108 0.86 -5.73 3.84
CA VAL A 108 0.57 -4.86 4.98
C VAL A 108 -0.41 -3.78 4.54
N GLY A 109 -1.50 -3.60 5.25
CA GLY A 109 -2.49 -2.58 4.92
C GLY A 109 -3.44 -2.27 6.07
N ASP A 110 -4.20 -1.18 5.90
CA ASP A 110 -5.11 -0.66 6.92
C ASP A 110 -6.59 -0.83 6.54
N ARG A 111 -6.89 -1.42 5.39
CA ARG A 111 -8.26 -1.61 4.90
C ARG A 111 -8.53 -3.06 4.52
N ARG A 112 -9.82 -3.45 4.64
CA ARG A 112 -10.28 -4.80 4.23
C ARG A 112 -9.82 -5.16 2.80
N HIS A 113 -9.79 -4.18 1.89
CA HIS A 113 -9.36 -4.42 0.52
C HIS A 113 -7.90 -4.87 0.41
N ASP A 114 -7.03 -4.47 1.35
CA ASP A 114 -5.64 -4.94 1.40
C ASP A 114 -5.59 -6.42 1.78
N VAL A 115 -6.40 -6.82 2.77
CA VAL A 115 -6.53 -8.22 3.18
C VAL A 115 -7.13 -9.06 2.05
N GLU A 116 -8.22 -8.60 1.40
CA GLU A 116 -8.82 -9.25 0.24
C GLU A 116 -7.80 -9.42 -0.89
N GLY A 117 -7.06 -8.34 -1.20
CA GLY A 117 -6.05 -8.33 -2.24
C GLY A 117 -4.91 -9.30 -1.99
N GLY A 118 -4.38 -9.34 -0.78
CA GLY A 118 -3.32 -10.27 -0.39
C GLY A 118 -3.80 -11.73 -0.43
N ARG A 119 -4.96 -12.02 0.14
CA ARG A 119 -5.55 -13.36 0.16
C ARG A 119 -5.85 -13.92 -1.25
N ALA A 120 -6.30 -13.06 -2.17
CA ALA A 120 -6.58 -13.46 -3.55
C ALA A 120 -5.34 -14.03 -4.26
N HIS A 121 -4.15 -13.73 -3.76
CA HIS A 121 -2.86 -14.18 -4.32
C HIS A 121 -2.06 -15.12 -3.39
N GLY A 122 -2.65 -15.58 -2.29
CA GLY A 122 -1.96 -16.46 -1.34
C GLY A 122 -0.85 -15.76 -0.54
N VAL A 123 -0.90 -14.44 -0.43
CA VAL A 123 0.05 -13.63 0.35
C VAL A 123 -0.42 -13.55 1.80
N THR A 124 0.51 -13.65 2.76
CA THR A 124 0.21 -13.39 4.17
C THR A 124 -0.29 -11.96 4.36
N THR A 125 -1.35 -11.75 5.14
CA THR A 125 -1.94 -10.43 5.33
C THR A 125 -1.75 -9.93 6.76
N VAL A 126 -1.30 -8.69 6.88
CA VAL A 126 -1.08 -7.99 8.16
C VAL A 126 -1.90 -6.70 8.17
N ALA A 127 -2.88 -6.61 9.05
CA ALA A 127 -3.62 -5.38 9.25
C ALA A 127 -2.89 -4.48 10.24
N VAL A 128 -2.88 -3.16 9.98
CA VAL A 128 -2.27 -2.17 10.86
C VAL A 128 -3.33 -1.29 11.52
N GLY A 129 -3.15 -1.00 12.82
CA GLY A 129 -4.16 -0.32 13.64
C GLY A 129 -4.15 1.21 13.56
N TRP A 130 -3.17 1.84 12.90
CA TRP A 130 -3.01 3.30 12.82
C TRP A 130 -3.51 3.93 11.51
N GLY A 131 -4.27 3.18 10.71
CA GLY A 131 -4.82 3.63 9.43
C GLY A 131 -6.28 4.06 9.52
N TYR A 132 -7.01 3.87 8.44
CA TYR A 132 -8.40 4.30 8.26
C TYR A 132 -9.43 3.17 8.46
N ALA A 133 -9.03 2.02 9.01
CA ALA A 133 -9.93 0.92 9.30
C ALA A 133 -11.08 1.37 10.22
N GLN A 134 -12.30 0.95 9.89
CA GLN A 134 -13.44 1.15 10.78
C GLN A 134 -13.47 0.04 11.84
N PRO A 135 -14.16 0.23 12.98
CA PRO A 135 -14.20 -0.77 14.06
C PRO A 135 -14.67 -2.16 13.63
N ASP A 136 -15.52 -2.23 12.60
CA ASP A 136 -16.09 -3.44 12.03
C ASP A 136 -15.45 -3.87 10.69
N GLU A 137 -14.36 -3.22 10.30
CA GLU A 137 -13.66 -3.45 9.02
C GLU A 137 -13.31 -4.94 8.81
N TRP A 138 -13.04 -5.65 9.89
CA TRP A 138 -12.58 -7.03 9.89
C TRP A 138 -13.68 -8.07 10.19
N ALA A 139 -14.95 -7.65 10.31
CA ALA A 139 -16.06 -8.53 10.70
C ALA A 139 -16.26 -9.75 9.76
N ASP A 140 -16.08 -9.55 8.45
CA ASP A 140 -16.29 -10.59 7.43
C ASP A 140 -14.96 -11.13 6.85
N ILE A 141 -13.82 -10.50 7.16
CA ILE A 141 -12.53 -10.92 6.64
C ILE A 141 -11.42 -10.66 7.67
N GLU A 142 -10.97 -11.74 8.29
CA GLU A 142 -9.93 -11.66 9.31
C GLU A 142 -8.54 -11.65 8.66
N PRO A 143 -7.66 -10.66 8.94
CA PRO A 143 -6.27 -10.70 8.50
C PRO A 143 -5.54 -11.86 9.19
N HIS A 144 -4.44 -12.37 8.61
CA HIS A 144 -3.65 -13.41 9.25
C HIS A 144 -2.98 -12.90 10.53
N HIS A 145 -2.59 -11.62 10.55
CA HIS A 145 -1.96 -10.95 11.68
C HIS A 145 -2.42 -9.51 11.78
N GLN A 146 -2.23 -8.93 12.97
CA GLN A 146 -2.47 -7.50 13.21
C GLN A 146 -1.27 -6.90 13.95
N ALA A 147 -0.99 -5.63 13.70
CA ALA A 147 0.00 -4.85 14.42
C ALA A 147 -0.60 -3.50 14.83
N THR A 148 -0.39 -3.10 16.07
CA THR A 148 -0.97 -1.88 16.65
C THR A 148 -0.07 -0.67 16.51
N ASP A 149 1.23 -0.89 16.28
CA ASP A 149 2.21 0.16 16.06
C ASP A 149 3.36 -0.32 15.13
N PRO A 150 4.21 0.58 14.61
CA PRO A 150 5.31 0.24 13.72
C PRO A 150 6.37 -0.67 14.34
N VAL A 151 6.57 -0.64 15.66
CA VAL A 151 7.55 -1.51 16.34
C VAL A 151 7.06 -2.95 16.34
N GLU A 152 5.80 -3.14 16.67
CA GLU A 152 5.14 -4.44 16.59
C GLU A 152 5.11 -4.97 15.16
N LEU A 153 4.83 -4.09 14.16
CA LEU A 153 4.86 -4.47 12.76
C LEU A 153 6.23 -5.04 12.35
N LEU A 154 7.32 -4.34 12.68
CA LEU A 154 8.66 -4.81 12.32
C LEU A 154 8.99 -6.15 13.00
N ALA A 155 8.67 -6.30 14.28
CA ALA A 155 8.87 -7.55 15.01
C ALA A 155 8.07 -8.70 14.40
N LEU A 156 6.81 -8.45 14.04
CA LEU A 156 5.95 -9.42 13.37
C LEU A 156 6.53 -9.84 12.01
N LEU A 157 6.87 -8.87 11.13
CA LEU A 157 7.39 -9.17 9.80
C LEU A 157 8.68 -10.00 9.86
N ARG A 158 9.54 -9.78 10.87
CA ARG A 158 10.74 -10.58 11.13
C ARG A 158 10.45 -12.01 11.56
N SER A 159 9.26 -12.27 12.10
CA SER A 159 8.86 -13.61 12.55
C SER A 159 8.22 -14.45 11.45
N LEU A 160 7.86 -13.84 10.32
CA LEU A 160 7.30 -14.55 9.17
C LEU A 160 8.39 -15.36 8.43
N PRO A 161 7.99 -16.47 7.75
CA PRO A 161 8.93 -17.35 7.05
C PRO A 161 9.61 -16.70 5.83
#